data_8c44c438f0c416a83af9f764572a3c0f
#
_entry.id   8c44c438f0c416a83af9f764572a3c0f
#
_cell.length_a   1.000
_cell.length_b   1.000
_cell.length_c   1.000
_cell.angle_alpha   90.00
_cell.angle_beta   90.00
_cell.angle_gamma   90.00
#
_symmetry.space_group_name_H-M   'P 1'
#
loop_
_entity.id
_entity.type
_entity.pdbx_description
1 polymer ?
#
loop_
_entity_poly.entity_id
_entity_poly.type
_entity_poly.pdbx_seq_one_letter_code
_entity_poly.pdbx_strand_id
1 'polypeptide(L)'
;MTGVINDMITGDTQTSFLNVASTAAQVRAGKLKPIAVVNRERLAAYPDVPTMAEVGFPDVGTIAWNAMFAPAATPKPVLETLHKATIDALQTPTAKEALTKQNFNIVPSKSVDEAKTWLAGEIATWQKITAAVKIDVTE
;
A
#
# COMPACT_ATOMS: atom_id res chain seq x y z
N MET A 1 7.53 12.89 -1.13
CA MET A 1 8.17 11.65 -1.66
C MET A 1 9.31 11.91 -2.64
N THR A 2 9.26 12.96 -3.46
CA THR A 2 10.32 13.27 -4.44
C THR A 2 11.68 13.57 -3.79
N GLY A 3 11.72 14.18 -2.60
CA GLY A 3 12.96 14.46 -1.85
C GLY A 3 13.73 13.20 -1.51
N VAL A 4 13.09 12.23 -0.84
CA VAL A 4 13.75 10.97 -0.41
C VAL A 4 14.35 10.19 -1.59
N ILE A 5 13.68 10.18 -2.76
CA ILE A 5 14.20 9.52 -3.97
C ILE A 5 15.48 10.21 -4.44
N ASN A 6 15.50 11.53 -4.43
CA ASN A 6 16.70 12.29 -4.80
C ASN A 6 17.84 12.04 -3.81
N ASP A 7 17.55 12.09 -2.50
CA ASP A 7 18.52 11.85 -1.44
C ASP A 7 19.14 10.43 -1.53
N MET A 8 18.35 9.44 -1.96
CA MET A 8 18.87 8.10 -2.24
C MET A 8 19.77 8.06 -3.49
N ILE A 9 19.43 8.83 -4.53
CA ILE A 9 20.23 8.90 -5.77
C ILE A 9 21.56 9.64 -5.52
N THR A 10 21.55 10.67 -4.69
CA THR A 10 22.76 11.43 -4.30
C THR A 10 23.60 10.72 -3.23
N GLY A 11 23.02 9.72 -2.54
CA GLY A 11 23.70 8.97 -1.48
C GLY A 11 23.54 9.57 -0.08
N ASP A 12 22.76 10.64 0.08
CA ASP A 12 22.47 11.25 1.39
C ASP A 12 21.62 10.30 2.26
N THR A 13 20.78 9.46 1.61
CA THR A 13 20.03 8.38 2.26
C THR A 13 20.37 7.04 1.59
N GLN A 14 20.75 6.02 2.39
CA GLN A 14 21.22 4.74 1.85
C GLN A 14 20.07 3.77 1.55
N THR A 15 18.98 3.82 2.32
CA THR A 15 17.80 2.92 2.17
C THR A 15 16.52 3.63 2.54
N SER A 16 15.39 3.19 1.96
CA SER A 16 14.07 3.68 2.34
C SER A 16 12.98 2.67 1.96
N PHE A 17 11.83 2.73 2.64
CA PHE A 17 10.61 2.04 2.23
C PHE A 17 9.77 2.96 1.35
N LEU A 18 9.59 2.59 0.10
CA LEU A 18 8.90 3.41 -0.90
C LEU A 18 7.91 2.57 -1.71
N ASN A 19 6.87 3.22 -2.22
CA ASN A 19 5.91 2.59 -3.13
C ASN A 19 6.56 2.26 -4.47
N VAL A 20 6.28 1.07 -4.99
CA VAL A 20 6.77 0.59 -6.29
C VAL A 20 6.46 1.58 -7.42
N ALA A 21 5.23 2.11 -7.46
CA ALA A 21 4.82 3.08 -8.48
C ALA A 21 5.71 4.34 -8.52
N SER A 22 6.14 4.83 -7.35
CA SER A 22 7.00 6.03 -7.26
C SER A 22 8.46 5.78 -7.64
N THR A 23 8.94 4.54 -7.56
CA THR A 23 10.34 4.17 -7.78
C THR A 23 10.59 3.44 -9.10
N ALA A 24 9.55 2.97 -9.78
CA ALA A 24 9.67 2.11 -10.96
C ALA A 24 10.55 2.71 -12.08
N ALA A 25 10.48 4.02 -12.31
CA ALA A 25 11.30 4.69 -13.31
C ALA A 25 12.79 4.67 -12.93
N GLN A 26 13.11 4.88 -11.67
CA GLN A 26 14.48 4.92 -11.16
C GLN A 26 15.11 3.53 -11.08
N VAL A 27 14.31 2.53 -10.75
CA VAL A 27 14.73 1.12 -10.76
C VAL A 27 15.03 0.68 -12.20
N ARG A 28 14.16 1.01 -13.16
CA ARG A 28 14.42 0.71 -14.58
C ARG A 28 15.66 1.43 -15.12
N ALA A 29 15.92 2.64 -14.63
CA ALA A 29 17.12 3.41 -15.00
C ALA A 29 18.39 2.94 -14.27
N GLY A 30 18.31 1.91 -13.40
CA GLY A 30 19.44 1.40 -12.62
C GLY A 30 19.93 2.33 -11.52
N LYS A 31 19.19 3.41 -11.21
CA LYS A 31 19.55 4.39 -10.18
C LYS A 31 19.17 3.94 -8.77
N LEU A 32 18.16 3.07 -8.64
CA LEU A 32 17.74 2.44 -7.39
C LEU A 32 17.70 0.92 -7.57
N LYS A 33 18.05 0.19 -6.53
CA LYS A 33 18.00 -1.27 -6.47
C LYS A 33 16.97 -1.69 -5.44
N PRO A 34 15.90 -2.42 -5.82
CA PRO A 34 15.00 -3.03 -4.86
C PRO A 34 15.72 -4.18 -4.12
N ILE A 35 15.64 -4.19 -2.79
CA ILE A 35 16.33 -5.17 -1.94
C ILE A 35 15.34 -6.24 -1.49
N ALA A 36 14.16 -5.85 -1.04
CA ALA A 36 13.07 -6.74 -0.65
C ALA A 36 11.73 -6.02 -0.81
N VAL A 37 10.64 -6.79 -0.89
CA VAL A 37 9.26 -6.28 -0.91
C VAL A 37 8.53 -6.64 0.38
N VAL A 38 7.67 -5.73 0.87
CA VAL A 38 6.90 -5.88 2.11
C VAL A 38 5.61 -6.70 1.91
N ASN A 39 5.32 -7.14 0.70
CA ASN A 39 4.17 -7.98 0.39
C ASN A 39 4.37 -9.42 0.89
N ARG A 40 3.25 -10.14 1.03
CA ARG A 40 3.28 -11.59 1.38
C ARG A 40 3.88 -12.45 0.27
N GLU A 41 3.75 -12.00 -0.97
CA GLU A 41 4.27 -12.66 -2.17
C GLU A 41 5.15 -11.70 -2.96
N ARG A 42 6.07 -12.23 -3.76
CA ARG A 42 6.89 -11.43 -4.66
C ARG A 42 6.02 -10.69 -5.66
N LEU A 43 6.43 -9.51 -6.03
CA LEU A 43 5.70 -8.73 -7.03
C LEU A 43 5.99 -9.26 -8.44
N ALA A 44 4.95 -9.36 -9.26
CA ALA A 44 5.10 -9.76 -10.67
C ALA A 44 6.04 -8.82 -11.46
N ALA A 45 6.11 -7.54 -11.06
CA ALA A 45 7.01 -6.56 -11.64
C ALA A 45 8.49 -6.79 -11.26
N TYR A 46 8.75 -7.50 -10.15
CA TYR A 46 10.09 -7.77 -9.61
C TYR A 46 10.18 -9.21 -9.11
N PRO A 47 10.14 -10.22 -9.98
CA PRO A 47 10.08 -11.63 -9.58
C PRO A 47 11.35 -12.11 -8.86
N ASP A 48 12.48 -11.46 -9.12
CA ASP A 48 13.77 -11.79 -8.50
C ASP A 48 13.99 -11.10 -7.14
N VAL A 49 13.10 -10.17 -6.75
CA VAL A 49 13.21 -9.46 -5.47
C VAL A 49 12.46 -10.25 -4.40
N PRO A 50 13.16 -10.70 -3.33
CA PRO A 50 12.53 -11.49 -2.27
C PRO A 50 11.55 -10.66 -1.44
N THR A 51 10.65 -11.33 -0.74
CA THR A 51 9.81 -10.71 0.29
C THR A 51 10.61 -10.53 1.58
N MET A 52 10.15 -9.63 2.47
CA MET A 52 10.75 -9.48 3.80
C MET A 52 10.73 -10.81 4.59
N ALA A 53 9.67 -11.60 4.46
CA ALA A 53 9.57 -12.92 5.08
C ALA A 53 10.65 -13.90 4.58
N GLU A 54 10.94 -13.92 3.28
CA GLU A 54 11.97 -14.76 2.69
C GLU A 54 13.39 -14.39 3.15
N VAL A 55 13.61 -13.14 3.53
CA VAL A 55 14.91 -12.68 4.05
C VAL A 55 14.97 -12.66 5.59
N GLY A 56 14.04 -13.32 6.27
CA GLY A 56 14.08 -13.56 7.71
C GLY A 56 13.31 -12.56 8.57
N PHE A 57 12.48 -11.70 7.97
CA PHE A 57 11.66 -10.70 8.68
C PHE A 57 10.15 -10.91 8.40
N PRO A 58 9.54 -12.02 8.87
CA PRO A 58 8.15 -12.37 8.55
C PRO A 58 7.11 -11.36 9.11
N ASP A 59 7.47 -10.67 10.20
CA ASP A 59 6.59 -9.71 10.87
C ASP A 59 6.66 -8.29 10.26
N VAL A 60 7.58 -8.06 9.33
CA VAL A 60 7.66 -6.80 8.59
C VAL A 60 6.80 -6.91 7.33
N GLY A 61 5.53 -6.58 7.48
CA GLY A 61 4.57 -6.69 6.40
C GLY A 61 3.39 -5.73 6.56
N THR A 62 3.61 -4.43 6.33
CA THR A 62 2.49 -3.51 6.15
C THR A 62 2.27 -3.28 4.66
N ILE A 63 1.11 -3.68 4.16
CA ILE A 63 0.73 -3.44 2.76
C ILE A 63 0.14 -2.02 2.68
N ALA A 64 0.67 -1.19 1.78
CA ALA A 64 0.04 0.08 1.47
C ALA A 64 -1.32 -0.18 0.80
N TRP A 65 -2.36 0.46 1.28
CA TRP A 65 -3.71 0.31 0.77
C TRP A 65 -4.35 1.66 0.48
N ASN A 66 -5.37 1.63 -0.38
CA ASN A 66 -6.21 2.78 -0.67
C ASN A 66 -7.67 2.41 -0.39
N ALA A 67 -8.40 3.30 0.24
CA ALA A 67 -9.81 3.13 0.52
C ALA A 67 -10.60 4.42 0.24
N MET A 68 -11.89 4.27 -0.09
CA MET A 68 -12.80 5.38 -0.20
C MET A 68 -13.50 5.61 1.14
N PHE A 69 -13.55 6.87 1.56
CA PHE A 69 -14.22 7.29 2.78
C PHE A 69 -15.38 8.24 2.47
N ALA A 70 -16.38 8.24 3.32
CA ALA A 70 -17.48 9.19 3.32
C ALA A 70 -17.62 9.83 4.71
N PRO A 71 -18.27 11.00 4.84
CA PRO A 71 -18.56 11.59 6.14
C PRO A 71 -19.28 10.61 7.08
N ALA A 72 -18.96 10.65 8.39
CA ALA A 72 -19.47 9.68 9.36
C ALA A 72 -21.02 9.65 9.45
N ALA A 73 -21.66 10.77 9.19
CA ALA A 73 -23.13 10.90 9.19
C ALA A 73 -23.82 10.42 7.89
N THR A 74 -23.05 9.88 6.91
CA THR A 74 -23.64 9.41 5.64
C THR A 74 -24.60 8.23 5.91
N PRO A 75 -25.86 8.30 5.46
CA PRO A 75 -26.83 7.24 5.66
C PRO A 75 -26.39 5.91 5.03
N LYS A 76 -26.70 4.79 5.70
CA LYS A 76 -26.31 3.44 5.25
C LYS A 76 -26.70 3.14 3.79
N PRO A 77 -27.90 3.45 3.29
CA PRO A 77 -28.26 3.20 1.90
C PRO A 77 -27.38 3.94 0.89
N VAL A 78 -26.91 5.14 1.25
CA VAL A 78 -25.98 5.92 0.41
C VAL A 78 -24.60 5.24 0.40
N LEU A 79 -24.11 4.78 1.55
CA LEU A 79 -22.86 4.03 1.64
C LEU A 79 -22.89 2.74 0.80
N GLU A 80 -23.99 2.00 0.84
CA GLU A 80 -24.18 0.78 0.06
C GLU A 80 -24.19 1.10 -1.45
N THR A 81 -24.85 2.18 -1.86
CA THR A 81 -24.84 2.64 -3.26
C THR A 81 -23.43 3.02 -3.72
N LEU A 82 -22.69 3.79 -2.92
CA LEU A 82 -21.31 4.18 -3.22
C LEU A 82 -20.38 2.96 -3.28
N HIS A 83 -20.53 2.04 -2.33
CA HIS A 83 -19.75 0.80 -2.31
C HIS A 83 -19.99 0.00 -3.60
N LYS A 84 -21.26 -0.24 -3.96
CA LYS A 84 -21.59 -0.96 -5.20
C LYS A 84 -21.01 -0.27 -6.43
N ALA A 85 -21.19 1.03 -6.56
CA ALA A 85 -20.65 1.79 -7.69
C ALA A 85 -19.12 1.71 -7.78
N THR A 86 -18.44 1.72 -6.63
CA THR A 86 -16.98 1.55 -6.55
C THR A 86 -16.56 0.16 -7.02
N ILE A 87 -17.24 -0.89 -6.54
CA ILE A 87 -16.94 -2.26 -6.96
C ILE A 87 -17.18 -2.43 -8.46
N ASP A 88 -18.30 -1.94 -8.98
CA ASP A 88 -18.63 -2.00 -10.41
C ASP A 88 -17.56 -1.27 -11.26
N ALA A 89 -17.11 -0.11 -10.82
CA ALA A 89 -16.04 0.65 -11.48
C ALA A 89 -14.70 -0.12 -11.48
N LEU A 90 -14.32 -0.73 -10.36
CA LEU A 90 -13.10 -1.51 -10.24
C LEU A 90 -13.11 -2.79 -11.11
N GLN A 91 -14.28 -3.29 -11.48
CA GLN A 91 -14.41 -4.46 -12.35
C GLN A 91 -14.28 -4.11 -13.84
N THR A 92 -14.34 -2.83 -14.22
CA THR A 92 -14.19 -2.43 -15.61
C THR A 92 -12.79 -2.76 -16.16
N PRO A 93 -12.67 -3.14 -17.44
CA PRO A 93 -11.37 -3.41 -18.06
C PRO A 93 -10.39 -2.24 -17.94
N THR A 94 -10.90 -1.02 -18.15
CA THR A 94 -10.10 0.22 -18.07
C THR A 94 -9.51 0.43 -16.68
N ALA A 95 -10.32 0.26 -15.62
CA ALA A 95 -9.83 0.43 -14.25
C ALA A 95 -8.82 -0.68 -13.88
N LYS A 96 -9.11 -1.93 -14.24
CA LYS A 96 -8.19 -3.06 -14.01
C LYS A 96 -6.84 -2.82 -14.67
N GLU A 97 -6.85 -2.46 -15.95
CA GLU A 97 -5.63 -2.19 -16.69
C GLU A 97 -4.82 -1.02 -16.08
N ALA A 98 -5.50 0.09 -15.78
CA ALA A 98 -4.84 1.27 -15.21
C ALA A 98 -4.21 0.98 -13.84
N LEU A 99 -4.92 0.25 -12.96
CA LEU A 99 -4.43 -0.09 -11.63
C LEU A 99 -3.30 -1.14 -11.68
N THR A 100 -3.44 -2.16 -12.53
CA THR A 100 -2.39 -3.18 -12.70
C THR A 100 -1.10 -2.58 -13.26
N LYS A 101 -1.18 -1.65 -14.21
CA LYS A 101 -0.01 -0.91 -14.72
C LYS A 101 0.73 -0.14 -13.63
N GLN A 102 0.03 0.27 -12.57
CA GLN A 102 0.62 0.94 -11.41
C GLN A 102 1.00 -0.03 -10.28
N ASN A 103 0.95 -1.34 -10.52
CA ASN A 103 1.20 -2.40 -9.54
C ASN A 103 0.24 -2.39 -8.34
N PHE A 104 -1.00 -1.91 -8.51
CA PHE A 104 -2.04 -2.07 -7.53
C PHE A 104 -2.70 -3.44 -7.66
N ASN A 105 -2.86 -4.12 -6.53
CA ASN A 105 -3.68 -5.32 -6.43
C ASN A 105 -5.11 -4.92 -6.01
N ILE A 106 -6.10 -5.32 -6.81
CA ILE A 106 -7.50 -4.98 -6.57
C ILE A 106 -8.10 -6.04 -5.63
N VAL A 107 -8.27 -5.68 -4.37
CA VAL A 107 -8.86 -6.54 -3.33
C VAL A 107 -10.05 -5.80 -2.71
N PRO A 108 -11.22 -5.81 -3.38
CA PRO A 108 -12.40 -5.10 -2.91
C PRO A 108 -13.04 -5.83 -1.72
N SER A 109 -13.58 -5.07 -0.76
CA SER A 109 -14.45 -5.62 0.28
C SER A 109 -15.78 -6.10 -0.32
N LYS A 110 -16.36 -7.14 0.27
CA LYS A 110 -17.67 -7.69 -0.16
C LYS A 110 -18.85 -6.82 0.28
N SER A 111 -18.65 -6.01 1.33
CA SER A 111 -19.67 -5.12 1.89
C SER A 111 -19.05 -3.93 2.63
N VAL A 112 -19.88 -2.93 2.92
CA VAL A 112 -19.49 -1.79 3.78
C VAL A 112 -19.08 -2.27 5.18
N ASP A 113 -19.77 -3.27 5.73
CA ASP A 113 -19.48 -3.78 7.07
C ASP A 113 -18.17 -4.59 7.10
N GLU A 114 -17.85 -5.34 6.03
CA GLU A 114 -16.54 -5.98 5.89
C GLU A 114 -15.41 -4.94 5.81
N ALA A 115 -15.60 -3.88 5.02
CA ALA A 115 -14.63 -2.79 4.94
C ALA A 115 -14.36 -2.12 6.30
N LYS A 116 -15.43 -1.89 7.08
CA LYS A 116 -15.31 -1.34 8.46
C LYS A 116 -14.56 -2.27 9.39
N THR A 117 -14.88 -3.57 9.36
CA THR A 117 -14.21 -4.58 10.19
C THR A 117 -12.72 -4.67 9.86
N TRP A 118 -12.41 -4.69 8.57
CA TRP A 118 -11.02 -4.69 8.11
C TRP A 118 -10.27 -3.43 8.56
N LEU A 119 -10.85 -2.24 8.39
CA LEU A 119 -10.25 -0.98 8.83
C LEU A 119 -10.00 -0.95 10.34
N ALA A 120 -10.94 -1.45 11.14
CA ALA A 120 -10.76 -1.55 12.59
C ALA A 120 -9.57 -2.46 12.94
N GLY A 121 -9.36 -3.55 12.22
CA GLY A 121 -8.20 -4.43 12.35
C GLY A 121 -6.88 -3.73 12.01
N GLU A 122 -6.86 -2.96 10.92
CA GLU A 122 -5.70 -2.15 10.53
C GLU A 122 -5.36 -1.12 11.61
N ILE A 123 -6.35 -0.38 12.10
CA ILE A 123 -6.16 0.60 13.18
C ILE A 123 -5.58 -0.08 14.43
N ALA A 124 -6.12 -1.21 14.85
CA ALA A 124 -5.63 -1.95 16.02
C ALA A 124 -4.18 -2.44 15.82
N THR A 125 -3.83 -2.86 14.61
CA THR A 125 -2.46 -3.28 14.26
C THR A 125 -1.49 -2.10 14.37
N TRP A 126 -1.85 -0.96 13.80
CA TRP A 126 -1.01 0.23 13.87
C TRP A 126 -0.88 0.79 15.29
N GLN A 127 -1.95 0.74 16.09
CA GLN A 127 -1.90 1.10 17.51
C GLN A 127 -0.91 0.24 18.30
N LYS A 128 -0.85 -1.07 18.04
CA LYS A 128 0.13 -1.96 18.67
C LYS A 128 1.56 -1.61 18.24
N ILE A 129 1.78 -1.38 16.94
CA ILE A 129 3.10 -1.03 16.42
C ILE A 129 3.58 0.30 17.03
N THR A 130 2.75 1.34 17.00
CA THR A 130 3.10 2.66 17.54
C THR A 130 3.30 2.67 19.05
N ALA A 131 2.56 1.84 19.80
CA ALA A 131 2.78 1.67 21.23
C ALA A 131 4.11 0.98 21.56
N ALA A 132 4.59 0.10 20.69
CA ALA A 132 5.87 -0.60 20.87
C ALA A 132 7.08 0.26 20.51
N VAL A 133 6.89 1.27 19.66
CA VAL A 133 7.95 2.17 19.19
C VAL A 133 7.71 3.55 19.79
N LYS A 134 8.67 4.06 20.58
CA LYS A 134 8.64 5.45 21.03
C LYS A 134 8.90 6.34 19.81
N ILE A 135 7.83 6.84 19.19
CA ILE A 135 7.93 7.81 18.11
C ILE A 135 7.86 9.19 18.77
N ASP A 136 8.98 9.89 18.88
CA ASP A 136 8.99 11.31 19.22
C ASP A 136 8.48 12.08 17.99
N VAL A 137 7.23 12.48 18.05
CA VAL A 137 6.67 13.43 17.08
C VAL A 137 7.05 14.82 17.58
N THR A 138 8.20 15.30 17.16
CA THR A 138 8.50 16.75 17.26
C THR A 138 7.69 17.47 16.20
N GLU A 139 6.76 18.36 16.62
CA GLU A 139 6.01 19.27 15.75
C GLU A 139 6.97 20.23 15.00
#